data_6e4d9df7343b1cc3514d885beb77b4b4
#
_entry.id   6e4d9df7343b1cc3514d885beb77b4b4
#
_cell.length_a   1.000
_cell.length_b   1.000
_cell.length_c   1.000
_cell.angle_alpha   90.00
_cell.angle_beta   90.00
_cell.angle_gamma   90.00
#
_symmetry.space_group_name_H-M   'P 1'
#
loop_
_entity.id
_entity.type
_entity.pdbx_description
1 polymer ?
#
loop_
_entity_poly.entity_id
_entity_poly.type
_entity_poly.pdbx_seq_one_letter_code
_entity_poly.pdbx_strand_id
1 'polypeptide(L)'
;KTLTVALAAITLSPAALADTAKDGTVHITGLIKQNACTVTTDSIDVTLQDEFASLFTAAGQTAGDKGFTIDLENCDANIYSSVQARFEGTLDGTDATILKNEGGDATNIGVQILDNADTTMTFNDLQAWSAPVNLPTAEGVTELSMPFTARYISTAVPVKSGTVEATATFYLQYN
;
A
#
# COMPACT_ATOMS: atom_id res chain seq x y z
N LYS A 1 -80.02 47.51 42.10
CA LYS A 1 -78.57 47.41 42.17
C LYS A 1 -78.23 45.98 41.77
N THR A 2 -77.93 45.76 40.55
CA THR A 2 -77.52 44.47 39.96
C THR A 2 -76.02 44.39 39.85
N LEU A 3 -75.46 43.39 40.49
CA LEU A 3 -73.99 43.10 40.52
C LEU A 3 -73.72 42.07 39.43
N THR A 4 -73.01 42.45 38.40
CA THR A 4 -72.56 41.57 37.31
C THR A 4 -71.22 41.00 37.65
N VAL A 5 -71.17 39.69 37.87
CA VAL A 5 -69.92 38.93 38.05
C VAL A 5 -69.37 38.55 36.61
N ALA A 6 -68.19 39.05 36.29
CA ALA A 6 -67.49 38.67 35.07
C ALA A 6 -66.67 37.39 35.37
N LEU A 7 -66.99 36.33 34.65
CA LEU A 7 -66.29 35.06 34.70
C LEU A 7 -65.15 35.09 33.67
N ALA A 8 -63.88 35.13 34.13
CA ALA A 8 -62.68 35.06 33.28
C ALA A 8 -62.39 33.57 32.93
N ALA A 9 -62.57 33.22 31.67
CA ALA A 9 -62.16 31.90 31.15
C ALA A 9 -60.66 31.84 30.89
N ILE A 10 -59.96 31.05 31.69
CA ILE A 10 -58.52 30.75 31.50
C ILE A 10 -58.45 29.63 30.45
N THR A 11 -58.00 29.94 29.24
CA THR A 11 -57.72 28.95 28.20
C THR A 11 -56.33 28.37 28.45
N LEU A 12 -56.26 27.12 28.92
CA LEU A 12 -55.02 26.34 28.96
C LEU A 12 -54.73 25.91 27.50
N SER A 13 -53.70 26.49 26.92
CA SER A 13 -53.12 25.97 25.66
C SER A 13 -52.35 24.71 25.97
N PRO A 14 -52.64 23.57 25.32
CA PRO A 14 -51.73 22.40 25.44
C PRO A 14 -50.40 22.74 24.79
N ALA A 15 -49.32 22.67 25.56
CA ALA A 15 -47.95 22.67 25.01
C ALA A 15 -47.83 21.41 24.16
N ALA A 16 -47.72 21.59 22.84
CA ALA A 16 -47.34 20.50 21.95
C ALA A 16 -45.88 20.08 22.29
N LEU A 17 -45.75 18.93 22.95
CA LEU A 17 -44.45 18.27 23.07
C LEU A 17 -44.03 17.92 21.64
N ALA A 18 -42.99 18.61 21.13
CA ALA A 18 -42.33 18.19 19.91
C ALA A 18 -41.75 16.79 20.15
N ASP A 19 -42.38 15.78 19.57
CA ASP A 19 -41.87 14.43 19.56
C ASP A 19 -40.58 14.49 18.70
N THR A 20 -39.45 14.29 19.37
CA THR A 20 -38.15 14.18 18.64
C THR A 20 -38.13 12.84 17.94
N ALA A 21 -38.77 12.81 16.78
CA ALA A 21 -38.74 11.65 15.89
C ALA A 21 -37.28 11.37 15.50
N LYS A 22 -36.88 10.12 15.60
CA LYS A 22 -35.55 9.66 15.22
C LYS A 22 -35.48 9.63 13.69
N ASP A 23 -34.64 10.48 13.10
CA ASP A 23 -34.53 10.63 11.65
C ASP A 23 -33.93 9.40 10.95
N GLY A 24 -33.09 8.63 11.66
CA GLY A 24 -32.50 7.43 11.10
C GLY A 24 -31.56 6.67 12.06
N THR A 25 -31.10 5.52 11.63
CA THR A 25 -30.12 4.69 12.33
C THR A 25 -29.02 4.29 11.36
N VAL A 26 -27.75 4.47 11.73
CA VAL A 26 -26.58 3.92 11.03
C VAL A 26 -26.13 2.69 11.80
N HIS A 27 -26.09 1.54 11.13
CA HIS A 27 -25.58 0.30 11.69
C HIS A 27 -24.20 0.04 11.06
N ILE A 28 -23.15 0.01 11.91
CA ILE A 28 -21.77 -0.20 11.47
C ILE A 28 -21.31 -1.54 12.06
N THR A 29 -20.87 -2.43 11.17
CA THR A 29 -20.26 -3.71 11.54
C THR A 29 -18.87 -3.80 10.93
N GLY A 30 -17.97 -4.49 11.62
CA GLY A 30 -16.59 -4.71 11.15
C GLY A 30 -16.03 -5.95 11.84
N LEU A 31 -15.00 -6.52 11.23
CA LEU A 31 -14.22 -7.61 11.76
C LEU A 31 -12.74 -7.19 11.77
N ILE A 32 -12.11 -7.30 12.93
CA ILE A 32 -10.66 -7.13 13.04
C ILE A 32 -10.04 -8.51 13.01
N LYS A 33 -9.20 -8.76 12.02
CA LYS A 33 -8.47 -10.02 11.87
C LYS A 33 -7.03 -9.84 12.33
N GLN A 34 -6.41 -10.90 12.82
CA GLN A 34 -4.99 -10.97 13.13
C GLN A 34 -4.19 -11.19 11.84
N ASN A 35 -2.97 -10.63 11.75
CA ASN A 35 -2.05 -10.95 10.65
C ASN A 35 -1.66 -12.43 10.72
N ALA A 36 -1.50 -13.06 9.54
CA ALA A 36 -1.09 -14.45 9.46
C ALA A 36 0.39 -14.67 9.73
N CYS A 37 1.23 -13.65 9.48
CA CYS A 37 2.68 -13.69 9.67
C CYS A 37 3.18 -12.43 10.37
N THR A 38 4.41 -12.48 10.87
CA THR A 38 5.18 -11.34 11.38
C THR A 38 6.29 -11.01 10.38
N VAL A 39 6.48 -9.73 10.04
CA VAL A 39 7.61 -9.28 9.21
C VAL A 39 8.88 -9.32 10.06
N THR A 40 9.93 -10.00 9.58
CA THR A 40 11.20 -10.12 10.32
C THR A 40 12.13 -8.93 10.08
N THR A 41 12.05 -8.34 8.87
CA THR A 41 12.92 -7.24 8.46
C THR A 41 12.07 -6.12 7.90
N ASP A 42 11.96 -5.02 8.64
CA ASP A 42 11.22 -3.82 8.25
C ASP A 42 12.04 -2.85 7.38
N SER A 43 13.35 -3.10 7.25
CA SER A 43 14.28 -2.36 6.40
C SER A 43 15.14 -3.33 5.60
N ILE A 44 15.10 -3.22 4.27
CA ILE A 44 15.83 -4.10 3.35
C ILE A 44 16.74 -3.23 2.48
N ASP A 45 18.05 -3.43 2.61
CA ASP A 45 19.06 -2.76 1.79
C ASP A 45 19.38 -3.60 0.56
N VAL A 46 19.10 -3.06 -0.64
CA VAL A 46 19.36 -3.71 -1.91
C VAL A 46 20.45 -2.94 -2.65
N THR A 47 21.64 -3.53 -2.77
CA THR A 47 22.74 -2.95 -3.53
C THR A 47 22.73 -3.53 -4.95
N LEU A 48 22.39 -2.72 -5.93
CA LEU A 48 22.47 -3.07 -7.36
C LEU A 48 23.96 -3.10 -7.78
N GLN A 49 24.26 -3.91 -8.81
CA GLN A 49 25.60 -3.95 -9.38
C GLN A 49 25.91 -2.66 -10.15
N ASP A 50 27.20 -2.31 -10.21
CA ASP A 50 27.66 -1.19 -11.02
C ASP A 50 27.44 -1.51 -12.51
N GLU A 51 26.84 -0.56 -13.24
CA GLU A 51 26.55 -0.70 -14.66
C GLU A 51 27.10 0.50 -15.45
N PHE A 52 27.47 0.27 -16.70
CA PHE A 52 27.96 1.32 -17.58
C PHE A 52 26.80 2.11 -18.18
N ALA A 53 26.86 3.45 -18.11
CA ALA A 53 25.87 4.33 -18.74
C ALA A 53 25.71 4.07 -20.25
N SER A 54 26.75 3.58 -20.91
CA SER A 54 26.75 3.22 -22.33
C SER A 54 25.89 2.00 -22.69
N LEU A 55 25.47 1.21 -21.71
CA LEU A 55 24.50 0.12 -21.91
C LEU A 55 23.11 0.65 -22.28
N PHE A 56 22.77 1.83 -21.79
CA PHE A 56 21.47 2.43 -21.99
C PHE A 56 21.48 3.31 -23.25
N THR A 57 21.17 2.71 -24.40
CA THR A 57 21.16 3.38 -25.71
C THR A 57 19.78 3.89 -26.13
N ALA A 58 18.72 3.48 -25.42
CA ALA A 58 17.34 3.95 -25.60
C ALA A 58 16.62 4.01 -24.26
N ALA A 59 15.58 4.83 -24.15
CA ALA A 59 14.68 4.83 -22.99
C ALA A 59 13.97 3.47 -22.86
N GLY A 60 13.73 3.03 -21.61
CA GLY A 60 13.10 1.76 -21.30
C GLY A 60 14.06 0.56 -21.24
N GLN A 61 15.36 0.75 -21.48
CA GLN A 61 16.34 -0.32 -21.30
C GLN A 61 16.64 -0.56 -19.82
N THR A 62 16.76 -1.83 -19.45
CA THR A 62 16.99 -2.28 -18.07
C THR A 62 18.32 -3.00 -17.94
N ALA A 63 18.91 -2.96 -16.75
CA ALA A 63 20.13 -3.67 -16.39
C ALA A 63 20.25 -3.81 -14.85
N GLY A 64 21.21 -4.64 -14.43
CA GLY A 64 21.60 -4.75 -13.01
C GLY A 64 20.56 -5.44 -12.14
N ASP A 65 19.88 -6.46 -12.66
CA ASP A 65 18.88 -7.23 -11.91
C ASP A 65 19.48 -7.81 -10.62
N LYS A 66 18.85 -7.49 -9.51
CA LYS A 66 19.25 -7.93 -8.16
C LYS A 66 18.06 -8.46 -7.39
N GLY A 67 18.09 -9.75 -7.06
CA GLY A 67 17.10 -10.38 -6.19
C GLY A 67 17.21 -9.89 -4.75
N PHE A 68 16.05 -9.74 -4.08
CA PHE A 68 15.90 -9.52 -2.65
C PHE A 68 14.64 -10.23 -2.15
N THR A 69 14.46 -10.37 -0.85
CA THR A 69 13.29 -11.02 -0.24
C THR A 69 12.68 -10.14 0.84
N ILE A 70 11.36 -10.23 0.97
CA ILE A 70 10.66 -9.83 2.18
C ILE A 70 10.44 -11.10 2.98
N ASP A 71 11.06 -11.18 4.16
CA ASP A 71 11.03 -12.37 4.99
C ASP A 71 9.98 -12.24 6.10
N LEU A 72 9.20 -13.30 6.25
CA LEU A 72 8.10 -13.43 7.19
C LEU A 72 8.32 -14.64 8.08
N GLU A 73 7.90 -14.53 9.33
CA GLU A 73 7.92 -15.62 10.31
C GLU A 73 6.58 -15.78 11.02
N ASN A 74 6.46 -16.86 11.78
CA ASN A 74 5.25 -17.18 12.54
C ASN A 74 3.99 -17.20 11.67
N CYS A 75 4.13 -17.69 10.44
CA CYS A 75 3.04 -17.79 9.49
C CYS A 75 2.04 -18.87 9.90
N ASP A 76 0.74 -18.56 9.87
CA ASP A 76 -0.36 -19.48 10.14
C ASP A 76 -1.28 -19.65 8.91
N ALA A 77 -1.10 -20.72 8.17
CA ALA A 77 -1.89 -21.06 6.99
C ALA A 77 -3.34 -21.46 7.31
N ASN A 78 -3.71 -21.63 8.59
CA ASN A 78 -5.10 -21.90 8.97
C ASN A 78 -5.95 -20.60 8.93
N ILE A 79 -5.32 -19.41 8.97
CA ILE A 79 -5.99 -18.13 8.93
C ILE A 79 -6.14 -17.65 7.49
N TYR A 80 -5.07 -17.78 6.69
CA TYR A 80 -4.98 -17.32 5.31
C TYR A 80 -4.19 -18.32 4.47
N SER A 81 -4.37 -18.29 3.15
CA SER A 81 -3.69 -19.20 2.21
C SER A 81 -2.49 -18.58 1.52
N SER A 82 -2.45 -17.25 1.39
CA SER A 82 -1.41 -16.55 0.65
C SER A 82 -1.19 -15.13 1.16
N VAL A 83 -0.05 -14.57 0.78
CA VAL A 83 0.33 -13.19 1.03
C VAL A 83 0.77 -12.53 -0.28
N GLN A 84 0.49 -11.23 -0.41
CA GLN A 84 0.88 -10.39 -1.53
C GLN A 84 1.46 -9.08 -0.98
N ALA A 85 2.35 -8.44 -1.75
CA ALA A 85 2.89 -7.14 -1.40
C ALA A 85 2.52 -6.09 -2.45
N ARG A 86 2.39 -4.84 -2.03
CA ARG A 86 2.35 -3.65 -2.89
C ARG A 86 3.38 -2.65 -2.40
N PHE A 87 3.78 -1.74 -3.28
CA PHE A 87 4.82 -0.78 -2.98
C PHE A 87 4.35 0.66 -3.21
N GLU A 88 4.87 1.56 -2.39
CA GLU A 88 4.71 3.01 -2.54
C GLU A 88 6.09 3.68 -2.55
N GLY A 89 6.25 4.76 -3.32
CA GLY A 89 7.50 5.51 -3.40
C GLY A 89 7.40 6.73 -4.31
N THR A 90 8.48 7.50 -4.40
CA THR A 90 8.54 8.66 -5.29
C THR A 90 8.73 8.20 -6.73
N LEU A 91 7.84 8.62 -7.63
CA LEU A 91 7.87 8.23 -9.04
C LEU A 91 8.81 9.09 -9.87
N ASP A 92 9.39 8.50 -10.93
CA ASP A 92 10.09 9.23 -11.98
C ASP A 92 9.08 9.69 -13.05
N GLY A 93 8.65 10.95 -12.96
CA GLY A 93 7.66 11.52 -13.88
C GLY A 93 6.26 10.91 -13.73
N THR A 94 5.67 10.45 -14.85
CA THR A 94 4.30 9.93 -14.90
C THR A 94 4.22 8.41 -14.99
N ASP A 95 5.36 7.72 -15.12
CA ASP A 95 5.40 6.25 -15.17
C ASP A 95 5.35 5.68 -13.76
N ALA A 96 4.20 5.12 -13.42
CA ALA A 96 3.96 4.56 -12.09
C ALA A 96 4.75 3.25 -11.81
N THR A 97 5.53 2.75 -12.76
CA THR A 97 6.38 1.57 -12.60
C THR A 97 7.84 1.90 -12.32
N ILE A 98 8.18 3.20 -12.24
CA ILE A 98 9.56 3.66 -12.09
C ILE A 98 9.71 4.52 -10.84
N LEU A 99 10.54 4.08 -9.91
CA LEU A 99 11.00 4.88 -8.79
C LEU A 99 12.06 5.88 -9.25
N LYS A 100 11.92 7.10 -8.79
CA LYS A 100 12.86 8.18 -9.06
C LYS A 100 14.18 7.96 -8.34
N ASN A 101 15.29 8.32 -8.99
CA ASN A 101 16.56 8.53 -8.32
C ASN A 101 16.50 9.80 -7.47
N GLU A 102 16.35 9.65 -6.14
CA GLU A 102 16.14 10.78 -5.21
C GLU A 102 17.45 11.29 -4.58
N GLY A 103 18.37 10.38 -4.27
CA GLY A 103 19.61 10.70 -3.55
C GLY A 103 20.87 10.64 -4.41
N GLY A 104 20.75 10.23 -5.67
CA GLY A 104 21.91 10.00 -6.54
C GLY A 104 22.15 11.10 -7.58
N ASP A 105 23.40 11.14 -8.10
CA ASP A 105 23.84 12.11 -9.11
C ASP A 105 23.57 11.67 -10.58
N ALA A 106 23.20 10.39 -10.79
CA ALA A 106 22.85 9.87 -12.10
C ALA A 106 21.54 10.51 -12.60
N THR A 107 21.44 10.77 -13.90
CA THR A 107 20.21 11.32 -14.50
C THR A 107 19.72 10.46 -15.65
N ASN A 108 18.42 10.55 -15.95
CA ASN A 108 17.72 9.73 -16.94
C ASN A 108 17.74 8.23 -16.63
N ILE A 109 17.74 7.91 -15.34
CA ILE A 109 17.75 6.55 -14.78
C ILE A 109 16.83 6.49 -13.56
N GLY A 110 16.08 5.41 -13.41
CA GLY A 110 15.26 5.11 -12.26
C GLY A 110 15.41 3.65 -11.86
N VAL A 111 14.56 3.20 -10.93
CA VAL A 111 14.57 1.82 -10.43
C VAL A 111 13.19 1.20 -10.62
N GLN A 112 13.16 -0.05 -11.05
CA GLN A 112 11.97 -0.90 -11.09
C GLN A 112 12.08 -2.03 -10.07
N ILE A 113 10.93 -2.48 -9.57
CA ILE A 113 10.79 -3.71 -8.78
C ILE A 113 9.89 -4.67 -9.56
N LEU A 114 10.29 -5.93 -9.64
CA LEU A 114 9.52 -7.01 -10.22
C LEU A 114 9.14 -8.00 -9.11
N ASP A 115 7.98 -8.61 -9.24
CA ASP A 115 7.52 -9.66 -8.34
C ASP A 115 8.07 -11.06 -8.72
N ASN A 116 7.63 -12.08 -7.99
CA ASN A 116 8.02 -13.47 -8.20
C ASN A 116 7.50 -14.10 -9.51
N ALA A 117 6.67 -13.39 -10.26
CA ALA A 117 6.20 -13.76 -11.60
C ALA A 117 6.88 -12.92 -12.71
N ASP A 118 7.97 -12.22 -12.39
CA ASP A 118 8.68 -11.28 -13.28
C ASP A 118 7.80 -10.14 -13.81
N THR A 119 6.72 -9.81 -13.07
CA THR A 119 5.84 -8.70 -13.40
C THR A 119 6.33 -7.43 -12.73
N THR A 120 6.49 -6.36 -13.52
CA THR A 120 6.88 -5.06 -12.98
C THR A 120 5.79 -4.50 -12.07
N MET A 121 6.18 -4.11 -10.86
CA MET A 121 5.27 -3.53 -9.87
C MET A 121 4.86 -2.10 -10.27
N THR A 122 3.59 -1.79 -10.02
CA THR A 122 3.07 -0.42 -10.12
C THR A 122 3.06 0.19 -8.72
N PHE A 123 3.72 1.33 -8.56
CA PHE A 123 3.81 2.03 -7.29
C PHE A 123 2.60 2.93 -7.04
N ASN A 124 2.29 3.19 -5.76
CA ASN A 124 1.24 4.10 -5.30
C ASN A 124 -0.18 3.72 -5.77
N ASP A 125 -0.39 2.50 -6.24
CA ASP A 125 -1.69 1.96 -6.59
C ASP A 125 -2.16 0.97 -5.50
N LEU A 126 -3.27 1.28 -4.86
CA LEU A 126 -3.84 0.45 -3.79
C LEU A 126 -4.36 -0.91 -4.28
N GLN A 127 -4.48 -1.11 -5.59
CA GLN A 127 -4.94 -2.35 -6.21
C GLN A 127 -3.81 -3.15 -6.89
N ALA A 128 -2.61 -2.57 -7.01
CA ALA A 128 -1.46 -3.20 -7.66
C ALA A 128 -0.69 -4.12 -6.70
N TRP A 129 -1.24 -5.28 -6.42
CA TRP A 129 -0.61 -6.30 -5.59
C TRP A 129 0.28 -7.22 -6.43
N SER A 130 1.37 -7.71 -5.83
CA SER A 130 2.25 -8.72 -6.44
C SER A 130 1.50 -10.04 -6.71
N ALA A 131 2.10 -10.93 -7.50
CA ALA A 131 1.65 -12.31 -7.55
C ALA A 131 1.64 -12.93 -6.13
N PRO A 132 0.62 -13.73 -5.78
CA PRO A 132 0.50 -14.31 -4.45
C PRO A 132 1.61 -15.33 -4.16
N VAL A 133 2.11 -15.31 -2.93
CA VAL A 133 2.99 -16.35 -2.39
C VAL A 133 2.20 -17.14 -1.35
N ASN A 134 2.13 -18.46 -1.52
CA ASN A 134 1.39 -19.33 -0.63
C ASN A 134 2.05 -19.41 0.74
N LEU A 135 1.25 -19.36 1.81
CA LEU A 135 1.73 -19.61 3.16
C LEU A 135 2.16 -21.06 3.34
N PRO A 136 3.17 -21.33 4.19
CA PRO A 136 3.65 -22.68 4.41
C PRO A 136 2.57 -23.54 5.09
N THR A 137 2.31 -24.72 4.53
CA THR A 137 1.35 -25.72 5.06
C THR A 137 2.02 -26.93 5.66
N ALA A 138 3.35 -27.06 5.52
CA ALA A 138 4.10 -28.18 6.08
C ALA A 138 4.21 -28.03 7.61
N GLU A 139 4.05 -29.14 8.34
CA GLU A 139 4.13 -29.16 9.79
C GLU A 139 5.50 -28.62 10.27
N GLY A 140 5.46 -27.67 11.20
CA GLY A 140 6.65 -27.04 11.78
C GLY A 140 7.33 -25.99 10.89
N VAL A 141 6.83 -25.73 9.70
CA VAL A 141 7.33 -24.64 8.82
C VAL A 141 6.47 -23.41 9.02
N THR A 142 7.07 -22.35 9.54
CA THR A 142 6.39 -21.06 9.83
C THR A 142 7.07 -19.86 9.17
N GLU A 143 8.16 -20.09 8.45
CA GLU A 143 8.92 -19.04 7.75
C GLU A 143 8.54 -19.00 6.27
N LEU A 144 8.52 -17.81 5.71
CA LEU A 144 8.22 -17.57 4.31
C LEU A 144 9.07 -16.41 3.78
N SER A 145 9.72 -16.61 2.63
CA SER A 145 10.41 -15.56 1.90
C SER A 145 9.62 -15.20 0.64
N MET A 146 9.31 -13.93 0.47
CA MET A 146 8.68 -13.40 -0.74
C MET A 146 9.77 -12.81 -1.65
N PRO A 147 10.08 -13.43 -2.80
CA PRO A 147 11.15 -12.95 -3.68
C PRO A 147 10.68 -11.80 -4.56
N PHE A 148 11.58 -10.84 -4.76
CA PHE A 148 11.46 -9.70 -5.66
C PHE A 148 12.78 -9.45 -6.38
N THR A 149 12.74 -8.69 -7.47
CA THR A 149 13.92 -8.25 -8.20
C THR A 149 13.89 -6.75 -8.37
N ALA A 150 14.97 -6.05 -7.99
CA ALA A 150 15.18 -4.65 -8.30
C ALA A 150 16.13 -4.52 -9.49
N ARG A 151 15.93 -3.50 -10.35
CA ARG A 151 16.80 -3.23 -11.51
C ARG A 151 16.80 -1.76 -11.89
N TYR A 152 17.83 -1.35 -12.61
CA TYR A 152 17.85 -0.05 -13.28
C TYR A 152 16.94 -0.04 -14.49
N ILE A 153 16.40 1.13 -14.80
CA ILE A 153 15.71 1.44 -16.04
C ILE A 153 16.07 2.84 -16.53
N SER A 154 16.45 2.98 -17.81
CA SER A 154 16.66 4.29 -18.40
C SER A 154 15.33 4.97 -18.72
N THR A 155 15.16 6.21 -18.24
CA THR A 155 13.94 7.01 -18.49
C THR A 155 14.10 7.90 -19.72
N ALA A 156 15.35 8.27 -20.05
CA ALA A 156 15.74 8.98 -21.26
C ALA A 156 17.21 8.68 -21.61
N VAL A 157 17.66 9.14 -22.75
CA VAL A 157 19.07 9.05 -23.15
C VAL A 157 19.62 10.42 -23.57
N PRO A 158 20.91 10.69 -23.36
CA PRO A 158 21.90 9.81 -22.73
C PRO A 158 21.71 9.70 -21.22
N VAL A 159 21.97 8.52 -20.66
CA VAL A 159 22.08 8.35 -19.20
C VAL A 159 23.40 8.99 -18.75
N LYS A 160 23.32 9.86 -17.73
CA LYS A 160 24.52 10.41 -17.08
C LYS A 160 24.94 9.49 -15.94
N SER A 161 26.22 9.14 -15.93
CA SER A 161 26.81 8.36 -14.83
C SER A 161 26.75 9.08 -13.49
N GLY A 162 26.61 8.34 -12.40
CA GLY A 162 26.49 8.81 -11.03
C GLY A 162 25.90 7.75 -10.13
N THR A 163 25.64 8.09 -8.90
CA THR A 163 24.95 7.23 -7.95
C THR A 163 23.45 7.17 -8.22
N VAL A 164 22.82 6.05 -7.85
CA VAL A 164 21.36 5.88 -7.90
C VAL A 164 20.90 5.46 -6.52
N GLU A 165 19.91 6.17 -6.00
CA GLU A 165 19.28 5.88 -4.71
C GLU A 165 17.77 6.08 -4.85
N ALA A 166 17.00 5.05 -4.47
CA ALA A 166 15.55 5.09 -4.47
C ALA A 166 15.03 4.33 -3.24
N THR A 167 13.92 4.80 -2.69
CA THR A 167 13.27 4.19 -1.54
C THR A 167 11.83 3.81 -1.88
N ALA A 168 11.42 2.62 -1.46
CA ALA A 168 10.04 2.17 -1.52
C ALA A 168 9.58 1.64 -0.17
N THR A 169 8.32 1.94 0.19
CA THR A 169 7.65 1.35 1.34
C THR A 169 6.76 0.21 0.84
N PHE A 170 6.81 -0.95 1.51
CA PHE A 170 5.95 -2.07 1.17
C PHE A 170 4.81 -2.25 2.18
N TYR A 171 3.72 -2.82 1.68
CA TYR A 171 2.53 -3.19 2.45
C TYR A 171 2.15 -4.62 2.10
N LEU A 172 1.65 -5.37 3.06
CA LEU A 172 1.24 -6.76 2.88
C LEU A 172 -0.27 -6.91 3.02
N GLN A 173 -0.86 -7.80 2.21
CA GLN A 173 -2.21 -8.30 2.42
C GLN A 173 -2.21 -9.82 2.42
N TYR A 174 -3.09 -10.39 3.23
CA TYR A 174 -3.28 -11.84 3.36
C TYR A 174 -4.66 -12.23 2.81
N ASN A 175 -4.72 -13.34 2.05
CA ASN A 175 -5.93 -13.84 1.39
C ASN A 175 -6.23 -15.29 1.73
#